data_5d925e17e0042b4be0760a1262ad6498
#
_entry.id   5d925e17e0042b4be0760a1262ad6498
#
_cell.length_a   1.000
_cell.length_b   1.000
_cell.length_c   1.000
_cell.angle_alpha   90.00
_cell.angle_beta   90.00
_cell.angle_gamma   90.00
#
_symmetry.space_group_name_H-M   'P 1'
#
loop_
_entity.id
_entity.type
_entity.pdbx_description
1 polymer ?
#
loop_
_entity_poly.entity_id
_entity_poly.type
_entity_poly.pdbx_seq_one_letter_code
_entity_poly.pdbx_strand_id
1 'polypeptide(L)'
;MCWEVRITVNLQQDIPRNRAAVTVPHPTDFEIIGKFPKFEFCKNGCACDLMKDCRGKIIGLVPTVEYFLEQPKIKSVEVLWFWLSEEPNDPPTEKVEFEEFSCRAESGKLKQDTIFKVLKNGQHTR
;
A
#
# COMPACT_ATOMS: atom_id res chain seq x y z
N MET A 1 4.02 -17.54 12.67
CA MET A 1 3.00 -16.51 12.57
C MET A 1 3.52 -15.35 11.79
N CYS A 2 2.69 -14.79 10.93
CA CYS A 2 3.16 -13.88 9.91
C CYS A 2 2.33 -12.62 9.84
N TRP A 3 2.92 -11.60 9.23
CA TRP A 3 2.23 -10.35 8.92
C TRP A 3 1.67 -10.42 7.51
N GLU A 4 0.52 -9.80 7.30
CA GLU A 4 -0.05 -9.64 5.96
C GLU A 4 -0.01 -8.17 5.58
N VAL A 5 0.29 -7.91 4.31
CA VAL A 5 0.26 -6.55 3.75
C VAL A 5 -0.69 -6.55 2.57
N ARG A 6 -1.64 -5.62 2.59
CA ARG A 6 -2.56 -5.39 1.48
C ARG A 6 -2.37 -3.99 0.96
N ILE A 7 -2.36 -3.87 -0.35
CA ILE A 7 -2.21 -2.59 -1.03
C ILE A 7 -3.40 -2.39 -1.95
N THR A 8 -4.07 -1.26 -1.80
CA THR A 8 -5.19 -0.86 -2.67
C THR A 8 -4.73 0.33 -3.48
N VAL A 9 -4.91 0.25 -4.80
CA VAL A 9 -4.44 1.28 -5.72
C VAL A 9 -5.62 2.08 -6.24
N ASN A 10 -5.56 3.39 -6.10
CA ASN A 10 -6.57 4.32 -6.60
C ASN A 10 -6.08 4.94 -7.90
N LEU A 11 -6.87 4.79 -8.97
CA LEU A 11 -6.52 5.29 -10.29
C LEU A 11 -6.96 6.73 -10.48
N GLN A 12 -6.32 7.42 -11.43
CA GLN A 12 -6.75 8.75 -11.85
C GLN A 12 -8.15 8.69 -12.45
N GLN A 13 -8.90 9.78 -12.34
CA GLN A 13 -10.30 9.82 -12.77
C GLN A 13 -10.50 9.69 -14.28
N ASP A 14 -9.51 10.03 -15.06
CA ASP A 14 -9.59 9.99 -16.53
C ASP A 14 -9.32 8.60 -17.12
N ILE A 15 -9.14 7.59 -16.27
CA ILE A 15 -8.93 6.21 -16.72
C ILE A 15 -10.26 5.66 -17.28
N PRO A 16 -10.22 4.93 -18.42
CA PRO A 16 -11.43 4.37 -19.02
C PRO A 16 -12.24 3.51 -18.05
N ARG A 17 -13.58 3.53 -18.27
CA ARG A 17 -14.49 2.76 -17.41
C ARG A 17 -14.29 1.25 -17.51
N ASN A 18 -13.82 0.78 -18.65
CA ASN A 18 -13.57 -0.66 -18.82
C ASN A 18 -12.27 -1.03 -18.13
N ARG A 19 -12.35 -1.27 -16.83
CA ARG A 19 -11.18 -1.60 -16.01
C ARG A 19 -10.58 -2.95 -16.34
N ALA A 20 -11.31 -3.82 -17.02
CA ALA A 20 -10.79 -5.11 -17.42
C ALA A 20 -9.62 -4.97 -18.43
N ALA A 21 -9.60 -3.86 -19.18
CA ALA A 21 -8.53 -3.59 -20.12
C ALA A 21 -7.35 -2.85 -19.51
N VAL A 22 -7.47 -2.40 -18.25
CA VAL A 22 -6.42 -1.67 -17.57
C VAL A 22 -5.54 -2.64 -16.81
N THR A 23 -4.22 -2.51 -16.99
CA THR A 23 -3.25 -3.30 -16.23
C THR A 23 -2.47 -2.37 -15.32
N VAL A 24 -2.21 -2.83 -14.10
CA VAL A 24 -1.39 -2.12 -13.13
C VAL A 24 -0.16 -2.98 -12.84
N PRO A 25 1.03 -2.54 -13.30
CA PRO A 25 2.26 -3.25 -12.96
C PRO A 25 2.47 -3.29 -11.45
N HIS A 26 2.96 -4.41 -10.95
CA HIS A 26 3.21 -4.56 -9.52
C HIS A 26 4.48 -5.38 -9.28
N PRO A 27 5.11 -5.25 -8.11
CA PRO A 27 6.27 -6.07 -7.78
C PRO A 27 5.94 -7.56 -7.80
N THR A 28 6.93 -8.39 -8.12
CA THR A 28 6.73 -9.84 -8.29
C THR A 28 6.39 -10.55 -6.99
N ASP A 29 6.72 -9.96 -5.84
CA ASP A 29 6.40 -10.54 -4.54
C ASP A 29 5.01 -10.17 -4.06
N PHE A 30 4.23 -9.47 -4.90
CA PHE A 30 2.82 -9.19 -4.65
C PHE A 30 1.98 -9.85 -5.73
N GLU A 31 0.77 -10.27 -5.39
CA GLU A 31 -0.17 -10.81 -6.36
C GLU A 31 -1.46 -10.01 -6.33
N ILE A 32 -2.14 -9.97 -7.47
CA ILE A 32 -3.40 -9.26 -7.58
C ILE A 32 -4.52 -10.13 -6.98
N ILE A 33 -5.32 -9.53 -6.10
CA ILE A 33 -6.44 -10.22 -5.46
C ILE A 33 -7.79 -9.58 -5.79
N GLY A 34 -7.80 -8.42 -6.41
CA GLY A 34 -9.03 -7.75 -6.82
C GLY A 34 -8.76 -6.69 -7.86
N LYS A 35 -9.70 -6.53 -8.81
CA LYS A 35 -9.59 -5.52 -9.88
C LYS A 35 -10.76 -4.53 -9.87
N PHE A 36 -11.86 -4.88 -9.23
CA PHE A 36 -13.04 -4.05 -9.21
C PHE A 36 -13.65 -4.06 -7.82
N PRO A 37 -14.06 -2.92 -7.29
CA PRO A 37 -14.01 -1.57 -7.88
C PRO A 37 -12.62 -0.93 -7.86
N LYS A 38 -11.67 -1.52 -7.14
CA LYS A 38 -10.30 -1.03 -7.03
C LYS A 38 -9.33 -2.19 -7.23
N PHE A 39 -8.13 -1.86 -7.72
CA PHE A 39 -7.06 -2.85 -7.79
C PHE A 39 -6.51 -3.11 -6.40
N GLU A 40 -6.48 -4.37 -6.01
CA GLU A 40 -5.99 -4.77 -4.70
C GLU A 40 -4.90 -5.83 -4.87
N PHE A 41 -3.86 -5.71 -4.06
CA PHE A 41 -2.70 -6.60 -4.10
C PHE A 41 -2.38 -7.10 -2.70
N CYS A 42 -1.85 -8.31 -2.62
CA CYS A 42 -1.45 -8.93 -1.37
C CYS A 42 -0.02 -9.44 -1.48
N LYS A 43 0.76 -9.29 -0.42
CA LYS A 43 2.12 -9.83 -0.38
C LYS A 43 2.08 -11.34 -0.41
N ASN A 44 2.87 -11.94 -1.30
CA ASN A 44 3.01 -13.40 -1.37
C ASN A 44 3.78 -13.89 -0.14
N GLY A 45 3.19 -14.82 0.59
CA GLY A 45 3.79 -15.35 1.78
C GLY A 45 3.80 -14.33 2.93
N CYS A 46 4.71 -14.50 3.85
CA CYS A 46 4.80 -13.65 5.03
C CYS A 46 5.46 -12.31 4.70
N ALA A 47 4.88 -11.22 5.20
CA ALA A 47 5.44 -9.90 5.01
C ALA A 47 6.63 -9.60 5.94
N CYS A 48 7.09 -10.59 6.70
CA CYS A 48 8.23 -10.43 7.59
C CYS A 48 9.50 -10.02 6.86
N ASP A 49 9.66 -10.40 5.60
CA ASP A 49 10.83 -10.04 4.80
C ASP A 49 10.85 -8.56 4.43
N LEU A 50 9.75 -7.84 4.63
CA LEU A 50 9.71 -6.39 4.47
C LEU A 50 10.18 -5.65 5.73
N MET A 51 10.33 -6.38 6.83
CA MET A 51 10.81 -5.84 8.10
C MET A 51 12.27 -6.18 8.28
N LYS A 52 13.15 -5.18 8.28
CA LYS A 52 14.59 -5.44 8.26
C LYS A 52 15.16 -5.92 9.58
N ASP A 53 14.56 -5.62 10.71
CA ASP A 53 15.16 -5.97 12.00
C ASP A 53 14.14 -6.44 13.03
N CYS A 54 12.96 -6.83 12.60
CA CYS A 54 11.90 -7.37 13.45
C CYS A 54 11.47 -6.42 14.57
N ARG A 55 11.71 -5.12 14.42
CA ARG A 55 11.36 -4.11 15.41
C ARG A 55 10.15 -3.28 15.03
N GLY A 56 9.28 -3.83 14.19
CA GLY A 56 8.11 -3.09 13.74
C GLY A 56 8.40 -2.04 12.68
N LYS A 57 9.60 -2.07 12.11
CA LYS A 57 9.98 -1.15 11.04
C LYS A 57 9.79 -1.85 9.70
N ILE A 58 8.68 -1.56 9.05
CA ILE A 58 8.36 -2.20 7.78
C ILE A 58 8.94 -1.39 6.60
N ILE A 59 10.25 -1.28 6.61
CA ILE A 59 11.00 -0.43 5.66
C ILE A 59 10.84 -0.92 4.22
N GLY A 60 10.70 -2.22 4.03
CA GLY A 60 10.53 -2.80 2.70
C GLY A 60 9.26 -2.37 1.97
N LEU A 61 8.29 -1.78 2.67
CA LEU A 61 7.11 -1.21 2.04
C LEU A 61 7.41 0.07 1.26
N VAL A 62 8.47 0.79 1.64
CA VAL A 62 8.78 2.09 1.02
C VAL A 62 9.04 1.93 -0.48
N PRO A 63 9.96 1.07 -0.93
CA PRO A 63 10.16 0.91 -2.38
C PRO A 63 8.94 0.34 -3.10
N THR A 64 8.15 -0.49 -2.42
CA THR A 64 6.93 -1.05 -3.01
C THR A 64 5.91 0.05 -3.29
N VAL A 65 5.66 0.90 -2.32
CA VAL A 65 4.72 2.02 -2.47
C VAL A 65 5.24 3.00 -3.53
N GLU A 66 6.54 3.29 -3.51
CA GLU A 66 7.15 4.17 -4.49
C GLU A 66 6.96 3.62 -5.91
N TYR A 67 7.13 2.32 -6.08
CA TYR A 67 6.94 1.66 -7.37
C TYR A 67 5.54 1.94 -7.93
N PHE A 68 4.52 1.79 -7.09
CA PHE A 68 3.14 2.08 -7.53
C PHE A 68 2.94 3.57 -7.81
N LEU A 69 3.42 4.44 -6.93
CA LEU A 69 3.19 5.89 -7.08
C LEU A 69 3.90 6.49 -8.28
N GLU A 70 4.96 5.86 -8.78
CA GLU A 70 5.65 6.32 -9.98
C GLU A 70 4.83 6.12 -11.25
N GLN A 71 3.79 5.29 -11.20
CA GLN A 71 2.93 5.04 -12.35
C GLN A 71 2.01 6.24 -12.58
N PRO A 72 1.97 6.81 -13.80
CA PRO A 72 1.13 8.01 -14.05
C PRO A 72 -0.35 7.77 -13.88
N LYS A 73 -0.84 6.54 -14.05
CA LYS A 73 -2.25 6.20 -13.88
C LYS A 73 -2.70 6.21 -12.43
N ILE A 74 -1.77 6.15 -11.49
CA ILE A 74 -2.09 5.97 -10.09
C ILE A 74 -2.13 7.31 -9.38
N LYS A 75 -3.23 7.55 -8.67
CA LYS A 75 -3.43 8.77 -7.90
C LYS A 75 -2.88 8.61 -6.48
N SER A 76 -3.19 7.49 -5.85
CA SER A 76 -2.77 7.22 -4.47
C SER A 76 -2.75 5.72 -4.23
N VAL A 77 -2.10 5.34 -3.13
CA VAL A 77 -1.97 3.93 -2.73
C VAL A 77 -2.38 3.83 -1.27
N GLU A 78 -3.25 2.87 -0.96
CA GLU A 78 -3.64 2.60 0.41
C GLU A 78 -2.92 1.36 0.89
N VAL A 79 -2.28 1.44 2.04
CA VAL A 79 -1.48 0.36 2.62
C VAL A 79 -2.06 -0.02 3.96
N LEU A 80 -2.32 -1.32 4.13
CA LEU A 80 -2.77 -1.88 5.40
C LEU A 80 -1.90 -3.09 5.71
N TRP A 81 -1.33 -3.12 6.91
CA TRP A 81 -0.60 -4.31 7.36
C TRP A 81 -1.10 -4.70 8.73
N PHE A 82 -1.21 -6.00 8.93
CA PHE A 82 -1.80 -6.54 10.14
C PHE A 82 -1.28 -7.95 10.40
N TRP A 83 -1.49 -8.41 11.63
CA TRP A 83 -1.11 -9.76 12.02
C TRP A 83 -2.01 -10.77 11.32
N LEU A 84 -1.41 -11.78 10.71
CA LEU A 84 -2.18 -12.80 9.98
C LEU A 84 -3.24 -13.42 10.89
N SER A 85 -4.45 -13.58 10.35
CA SER A 85 -5.64 -14.07 11.04
C SER A 85 -6.30 -13.04 11.98
N GLU A 86 -5.74 -11.84 12.08
CA GLU A 86 -6.32 -10.78 12.89
C GLU A 86 -6.61 -9.54 12.04
N GLU A 87 -7.27 -9.76 10.91
CA GLU A 87 -7.63 -8.65 10.03
C GLU A 87 -8.51 -7.66 10.79
N PRO A 88 -8.14 -6.38 10.82
CA PRO A 88 -8.91 -5.39 11.56
C PRO A 88 -10.28 -5.17 10.92
N ASN A 89 -11.27 -4.96 11.77
CA ASN A 89 -12.62 -4.61 11.35
C ASN A 89 -12.73 -3.10 11.34
N ASP A 90 -12.99 -2.52 10.16
CA ASP A 90 -13.18 -1.08 9.99
C ASP A 90 -11.97 -0.26 10.49
N PRO A 91 -10.76 -0.51 9.98
CA PRO A 91 -9.58 0.22 10.45
C PRO A 91 -9.63 1.70 10.08
N PRO A 92 -9.03 2.56 10.92
CA PRO A 92 -8.98 3.99 10.59
C PRO A 92 -8.06 4.25 9.39
N THR A 93 -8.31 5.36 8.70
CA THR A 93 -7.51 5.76 7.54
C THR A 93 -6.80 7.07 7.85
N GLU A 94 -5.49 7.11 7.60
CA GLU A 94 -4.70 8.33 7.68
C GLU A 94 -4.16 8.68 6.30
N LYS A 95 -4.26 9.95 5.91
CA LYS A 95 -3.68 10.44 4.66
C LYS A 95 -2.28 10.97 4.96
N VAL A 96 -1.30 10.51 4.19
CA VAL A 96 0.09 10.98 4.33
C VAL A 96 0.69 11.13 2.94
N GLU A 97 1.62 12.07 2.79
CA GLU A 97 2.41 12.12 1.58
C GLU A 97 3.49 11.05 1.62
N PHE A 98 4.03 10.68 0.48
CA PHE A 98 5.01 9.60 0.40
C PHE A 98 6.22 9.87 1.30
N GLU A 99 6.69 11.10 1.35
CA GLU A 99 7.84 11.46 2.19
C GLU A 99 7.56 11.18 3.67
N GLU A 100 6.37 11.55 4.14
CA GLU A 100 5.96 11.28 5.52
C GLU A 100 5.82 9.77 5.75
N PHE A 101 5.25 9.06 4.79
CA PHE A 101 5.13 7.59 4.85
C PHE A 101 6.49 6.94 5.01
N SER A 102 7.45 7.38 4.21
CA SER A 102 8.81 6.85 4.25
C SER A 102 9.47 7.10 5.61
N CYS A 103 9.32 8.31 6.14
CA CYS A 103 9.87 8.65 7.46
C CYS A 103 9.27 7.79 8.56
N ARG A 104 7.97 7.57 8.52
CA ARG A 104 7.30 6.74 9.53
C ARG A 104 7.73 5.28 9.45
N ALA A 105 7.91 4.77 8.24
CA ALA A 105 8.37 3.40 8.06
C ALA A 105 9.77 3.21 8.63
N GLU A 106 10.66 4.16 8.39
CA GLU A 106 12.04 4.11 8.87
C GLU A 106 12.15 4.27 10.39
N SER A 107 11.23 5.01 10.99
CA SER A 107 11.26 5.28 12.44
C SER A 107 10.40 4.30 13.24
N GLY A 108 9.75 3.34 12.59
CA GLY A 108 8.91 2.38 13.27
C GLY A 108 7.57 2.95 13.71
N LYS A 109 7.15 4.07 13.12
CA LYS A 109 5.89 4.75 13.49
C LYS A 109 4.76 4.46 12.51
N LEU A 110 4.93 3.53 11.61
CA LEU A 110 3.87 3.12 10.68
C LEU A 110 3.02 2.06 11.37
N LYS A 111 1.92 2.48 11.95
CA LYS A 111 1.09 1.61 12.80
C LYS A 111 0.42 0.49 12.01
N GLN A 112 0.38 -0.70 12.62
CA GLN A 112 -0.44 -1.78 12.10
C GLN A 112 -1.92 -1.46 12.29
N ASP A 113 -2.78 -2.19 11.59
CA ASP A 113 -4.24 -2.08 11.70
C ASP A 113 -4.77 -0.69 11.37
N THR A 114 -4.01 0.05 10.56
CA THR A 114 -4.37 1.40 10.10
C THR A 114 -4.14 1.46 8.61
N ILE A 115 -5.11 2.00 7.87
CA ILE A 115 -4.94 2.21 6.44
C ILE A 115 -4.20 3.53 6.23
N PHE A 116 -3.05 3.47 5.59
CA PHE A 116 -2.32 4.69 5.21
C PHE A 116 -2.59 4.98 3.74
N LYS A 117 -3.31 6.05 3.49
CA LYS A 117 -3.54 6.52 2.13
C LYS A 117 -2.38 7.42 1.73
N VAL A 118 -1.47 6.86 0.94
CA VAL A 118 -0.22 7.53 0.57
C VAL A 118 -0.42 8.31 -0.72
N LEU A 119 -0.16 9.59 -0.65
CA LEU A 119 -0.29 10.51 -1.78
C LEU A 119 1.10 10.79 -2.36
N LYS A 120 1.14 11.15 -3.64
CA LYS A 120 2.39 11.60 -4.25
C LYS A 120 2.84 12.89 -3.58
N ASN A 121 4.16 13.06 -3.46
CA ASN A 121 4.70 14.28 -2.87
C ASN A 121 4.20 15.51 -3.63
N GLY A 122 3.78 16.54 -2.87
CA GLY A 122 3.25 17.76 -3.46
C GLY A 122 1.78 17.72 -3.80
N GLN A 123 1.11 16.56 -3.64
CA GLN A 123 -0.32 16.45 -3.89
C GLN A 123 -1.08 16.57 -2.58
N HIS A 124 -1.34 17.79 -2.18
CA HIS A 124 -2.16 18.03 -1.00
C HIS A 124 -3.63 17.93 -1.37
N THR A 125 -4.42 17.37 -0.46
CA THR A 125 -5.86 17.43 -0.57
C THR A 125 -6.28 18.84 -0.22
N ARG A 126 -6.68 19.56 -1.20
CA ARG A 126 -7.19 20.92 -0.99
C ARG A 126 -8.70 20.92 -1.00
#